data_4a461f70969c7b3527b5df48342567b8
#
_entry.id   4a461f70969c7b3527b5df48342567b8
#
_cell.length_a   1.000
_cell.length_b   1.000
_cell.length_c   1.000
_cell.angle_alpha   90.00
_cell.angle_beta   90.00
_cell.angle_gamma   90.00
#
_symmetry.space_group_name_H-M   'P 1'
#
loop_
_entity.id
_entity.type
_entity.pdbx_description
1 polymer ?
#
loop_
_entity_poly.entity_id
_entity_poly.type
_entity_poly.pdbx_seq_one_letter_code
_entity_poly.pdbx_strand_id
1 'polypeptide(L)'
;MKRLVILGEGHGETSALPVLARKILKEKDSEQRLFVDEDIIRTHNPLGLVKWNKQQGQADYEKWLWYLRIAARRSNVGGILAVFDGDADKFPAGANSSFCATTAARSMAAAAAQVGAGRNFSLAVVFACVEYESWIIAGAESLAGKSFRDGRPILPRDLVFPAGAPESHGKRWLEKNCPGYRPTRDQRPLTELVDLRVVRNKGLRSFSRLDHAIDQMLDAVGNESFISTP
;
A
#
# COMPACT_ATOMS: atom_id res chain seq x y z
N MET A 1 -17.69 3.53 -14.96
CA MET A 1 -16.62 3.76 -13.96
C MET A 1 -16.38 2.47 -13.19
N LYS A 2 -15.14 2.00 -13.13
CA LYS A 2 -14.75 0.77 -12.40
C LYS A 2 -14.32 1.09 -10.97
N ARG A 3 -14.46 0.13 -10.06
CA ARG A 3 -14.14 0.26 -8.65
C ARG A 3 -12.72 -0.25 -8.36
N LEU A 4 -11.92 0.53 -7.62
CA LEU A 4 -10.68 0.10 -7.00
C LEU A 4 -10.96 -0.27 -5.54
N VAL A 5 -10.87 -1.53 -5.22
CA VAL A 5 -10.98 -2.04 -3.84
C VAL A 5 -9.57 -2.11 -3.26
N ILE A 6 -9.40 -1.59 -2.04
CA ILE A 6 -8.11 -1.62 -1.36
C ILE A 6 -8.14 -2.64 -0.22
N LEU A 7 -7.07 -3.42 -0.10
CA LEU A 7 -6.76 -4.26 1.05
C LEU A 7 -5.55 -3.67 1.77
N GLY A 8 -5.62 -3.54 3.09
CA GLY A 8 -4.51 -3.05 3.92
C GLY A 8 -4.54 -3.67 5.30
N GLU A 9 -3.44 -3.62 6.05
CA GLU A 9 -3.33 -4.35 7.32
C GLU A 9 -3.60 -3.50 8.56
N GLY A 10 -3.07 -2.32 8.64
CA GLY A 10 -3.11 -1.47 9.83
C GLY A 10 -4.35 -0.57 9.91
N HIS A 11 -4.71 -0.13 11.12
CA HIS A 11 -5.80 0.82 11.32
C HIS A 11 -5.51 2.21 10.73
N GLY A 12 -4.25 2.65 10.79
CA GLY A 12 -3.83 3.94 10.22
C GLY A 12 -3.88 3.91 8.71
N GLU A 13 -3.30 2.88 8.11
CA GLU A 13 -3.25 2.66 6.66
C GLU A 13 -4.64 2.54 6.06
N THR A 14 -5.59 1.86 6.74
CA THR A 14 -6.96 1.73 6.25
C THR A 14 -7.65 3.08 6.06
N SER A 15 -7.26 4.11 6.79
CA SER A 15 -7.76 5.47 6.59
C SER A 15 -6.94 6.29 5.60
N ALA A 16 -5.66 5.99 5.43
CA ALA A 16 -4.70 6.74 4.63
C ALA A 16 -4.60 6.25 3.16
N LEU A 17 -4.64 4.93 2.93
CA LEU A 17 -4.51 4.33 1.60
C LEU A 17 -5.56 4.83 0.58
N PRO A 18 -6.86 4.96 0.93
CA PRO A 18 -7.82 5.52 -0.01
C PRO A 18 -7.50 6.97 -0.40
N VAL A 19 -6.98 7.75 0.53
CA VAL A 19 -6.54 9.12 0.28
C VAL A 19 -5.36 9.13 -0.67
N LEU A 20 -4.35 8.29 -0.42
CA LEU A 20 -3.18 8.17 -1.28
C LEU A 20 -3.55 7.76 -2.70
N ALA A 21 -4.37 6.72 -2.84
CA ALA A 21 -4.82 6.24 -4.15
C ALA A 21 -5.62 7.31 -4.91
N ARG A 22 -6.54 8.04 -4.25
CA ARG A 22 -7.27 9.15 -4.87
C ARG A 22 -6.33 10.28 -5.31
N LYS A 23 -5.33 10.63 -4.50
CA LYS A 23 -4.34 11.65 -4.88
C LYS A 23 -3.57 11.25 -6.14
N ILE A 24 -3.13 9.99 -6.21
CA ILE A 24 -2.44 9.47 -7.40
C ILE A 24 -3.37 9.51 -8.63
N LEU A 25 -4.61 9.04 -8.50
CA LEU A 25 -5.59 9.06 -9.59
C LEU A 25 -5.94 10.47 -10.06
N LYS A 26 -6.07 11.42 -9.12
CA LYS A 26 -6.33 12.82 -9.42
C LYS A 26 -5.19 13.47 -10.20
N GLU A 27 -3.95 13.24 -9.83
CA GLU A 27 -2.79 13.74 -10.57
C GLU A 27 -2.68 13.16 -12.00
N LYS A 28 -3.36 12.03 -12.26
CA LYS A 28 -3.42 11.36 -13.57
C LYS A 28 -4.73 11.67 -14.34
N ASP A 29 -5.56 12.59 -13.86
CA ASP A 29 -6.89 12.92 -14.42
C ASP A 29 -7.76 11.68 -14.70
N SER A 30 -7.69 10.70 -13.83
CA SER A 30 -8.24 9.35 -14.05
C SER A 30 -9.30 8.92 -13.06
N GLU A 31 -9.77 9.81 -12.17
CA GLU A 31 -10.79 9.53 -11.15
C GLU A 31 -12.13 9.06 -11.75
N GLN A 32 -12.43 9.46 -12.99
CA GLN A 32 -13.65 9.05 -13.70
C GLN A 32 -13.56 7.61 -14.25
N ARG A 33 -12.37 7.09 -14.46
CA ARG A 33 -12.15 5.74 -15.01
C ARG A 33 -12.12 4.68 -13.90
N LEU A 34 -11.44 4.99 -12.81
CA LEU A 34 -11.24 4.11 -11.67
C LEU A 34 -11.48 4.91 -10.39
N PHE A 35 -12.55 4.60 -9.65
CA PHE A 35 -12.83 5.27 -8.38
C PHE A 35 -12.42 4.40 -7.19
N VAL A 36 -11.86 5.04 -6.19
CA VAL A 36 -11.42 4.37 -4.95
C VAL A 36 -12.62 4.11 -4.06
N ASP A 37 -12.83 2.85 -3.68
CA ASP A 37 -13.80 2.47 -2.68
C ASP A 37 -13.46 3.11 -1.32
N GLU A 38 -14.47 3.60 -0.62
CA GLU A 38 -14.28 4.19 0.71
C GLU A 38 -14.07 3.11 1.78
N ASP A 39 -14.75 1.99 1.60
CA ASP A 39 -14.68 0.85 2.51
C ASP A 39 -13.50 -0.06 2.16
N ILE A 40 -12.38 0.21 2.76
CA ILE A 40 -11.20 -0.63 2.66
C ILE A 40 -11.43 -1.97 3.39
N ILE A 41 -10.91 -3.05 2.83
CA ILE A 41 -10.92 -4.35 3.48
C ILE A 41 -9.65 -4.48 4.32
N ARG A 42 -9.83 -4.43 5.64
CA ARG A 42 -8.71 -4.67 6.55
C ARG A 42 -8.38 -6.15 6.61
N THR A 43 -7.13 -6.47 6.34
CA THR A 43 -6.60 -7.83 6.40
C THR A 43 -5.70 -8.03 7.63
N HIS A 44 -5.17 -9.23 7.79
CA HIS A 44 -3.99 -9.45 8.61
C HIS A 44 -2.73 -9.05 7.83
N ASN A 45 -1.60 -8.95 8.54
CA ASN A 45 -0.30 -8.83 7.90
C ASN A 45 0.00 -10.06 7.00
N PRO A 46 0.97 -9.99 6.09
CA PRO A 46 1.27 -11.08 5.16
C PRO A 46 1.55 -12.42 5.84
N LEU A 47 2.18 -12.42 7.02
CA LEU A 47 2.42 -13.62 7.82
C LEU A 47 1.13 -14.28 8.32
N GLY A 48 0.08 -13.48 8.56
CA GLY A 48 -1.24 -13.98 8.92
C GLY A 48 -2.06 -14.46 7.73
N LEU A 49 -1.68 -14.08 6.49
CA LEU A 49 -2.39 -14.42 5.25
C LEU A 49 -1.84 -15.66 4.58
N VAL A 50 -0.52 -15.87 4.64
CA VAL A 50 0.16 -16.98 3.96
C VAL A 50 1.03 -17.73 4.97
N LYS A 51 0.76 -19.01 5.16
CA LYS A 51 1.46 -19.87 6.13
C LYS A 51 2.17 -21.01 5.41
N TRP A 52 3.24 -21.49 6.01
CA TRP A 52 3.89 -22.71 5.54
C TRP A 52 3.17 -23.95 6.06
N ASN A 53 2.60 -24.75 5.15
CA ASN A 53 2.04 -26.03 5.50
C ASN A 53 3.16 -27.10 5.58
N LYS A 54 3.55 -27.45 6.78
CA LYS A 54 4.64 -28.41 7.01
C LYS A 54 4.34 -29.81 6.49
N GLN A 55 3.07 -30.23 6.47
CA GLN A 55 2.67 -31.57 6.02
C GLN A 55 2.78 -31.69 4.50
N GLN A 56 2.43 -30.61 3.79
CA GLN A 56 2.46 -30.56 2.33
C GLN A 56 3.77 -30.01 1.75
N GLY A 57 4.64 -29.44 2.60
CA GLY A 57 5.89 -28.81 2.18
C GLY A 57 5.71 -27.59 1.27
N GLN A 58 4.60 -26.86 1.39
CA GLN A 58 4.26 -25.72 0.52
C GLN A 58 3.57 -24.60 1.28
N ALA A 59 3.48 -23.44 0.63
CA ALA A 59 2.74 -22.30 1.16
C ALA A 59 1.22 -22.51 1.03
N ASP A 60 0.50 -22.14 2.08
CA ASP A 60 -0.96 -22.13 2.13
C ASP A 60 -1.47 -20.70 1.96
N TYR A 61 -2.23 -20.46 0.90
CA TYR A 61 -2.79 -19.17 0.52
C TYR A 61 -4.30 -19.03 0.81
N GLU A 62 -4.96 -20.02 1.42
CA GLU A 62 -6.42 -20.03 1.56
C GLU A 62 -6.97 -18.74 2.19
N LYS A 63 -6.33 -18.22 3.23
CA LYS A 63 -6.77 -16.98 3.88
C LYS A 63 -6.59 -15.76 2.96
N TRP A 64 -5.51 -15.69 2.21
CA TRP A 64 -5.29 -14.66 1.19
C TRP A 64 -6.38 -14.71 0.12
N LEU A 65 -6.66 -15.88 -0.43
CA LEU A 65 -7.67 -16.08 -1.45
C LEU A 65 -9.09 -15.78 -0.95
N TRP A 66 -9.35 -16.03 0.33
CA TRP A 66 -10.62 -15.67 0.96
C TRP A 66 -10.86 -14.15 0.95
N TYR A 67 -9.85 -13.34 1.31
CA TYR A 67 -9.95 -11.88 1.24
C TYR A 67 -10.17 -11.39 -0.20
N LEU A 68 -9.50 -11.98 -1.16
CA LEU A 68 -9.71 -11.63 -2.57
C LEU A 68 -11.14 -11.97 -3.04
N ARG A 69 -11.68 -13.11 -2.63
CA ARG A 69 -13.08 -13.46 -2.93
C ARG A 69 -14.06 -12.44 -2.36
N ILE A 70 -13.83 -11.95 -1.14
CA ILE A 70 -14.65 -10.88 -0.55
C ILE A 70 -14.55 -9.59 -1.37
N ALA A 71 -13.33 -9.17 -1.71
CA ALA A 71 -13.10 -7.97 -2.51
C ALA A 71 -13.76 -8.07 -3.89
N ALA A 72 -13.62 -9.21 -4.56
CA ALA A 72 -14.17 -9.44 -5.90
C ALA A 72 -15.71 -9.53 -5.96
N ARG A 73 -16.39 -9.72 -4.82
CA ARG A 73 -17.86 -9.70 -4.75
C ARG A 73 -18.46 -8.29 -4.81
N ARG A 74 -17.66 -7.25 -4.64
CA ARG A 74 -18.17 -5.88 -4.77
C ARG A 74 -18.57 -5.59 -6.22
N SER A 75 -19.56 -4.73 -6.39
CA SER A 75 -20.04 -4.37 -7.73
C SER A 75 -19.00 -3.60 -8.53
N ASN A 76 -18.88 -3.88 -9.82
CA ASN A 76 -18.06 -3.16 -10.79
C ASN A 76 -16.55 -3.09 -10.44
N VAL A 77 -16.00 -4.13 -9.81
CA VAL A 77 -14.58 -4.20 -9.50
C VAL A 77 -13.76 -4.17 -10.81
N GLY A 78 -12.92 -3.17 -10.95
CA GLY A 78 -11.90 -3.07 -12.01
C GLY A 78 -10.53 -3.48 -11.49
N GLY A 79 -10.24 -3.20 -10.21
CA GLY A 79 -8.97 -3.53 -9.60
C GLY A 79 -9.06 -3.79 -8.10
N ILE A 80 -8.15 -4.62 -7.61
CA ILE A 80 -7.89 -4.84 -6.19
C ILE A 80 -6.43 -4.47 -5.94
N LEU A 81 -6.20 -3.50 -5.07
CA LEU A 81 -4.88 -3.06 -4.65
C LEU A 81 -4.63 -3.55 -3.22
N ALA A 82 -3.72 -4.47 -3.05
CA ALA A 82 -3.29 -4.94 -1.73
C ALA A 82 -1.97 -4.27 -1.35
N VAL A 83 -1.97 -3.56 -0.22
CA VAL A 83 -0.80 -2.86 0.31
C VAL A 83 -0.50 -3.37 1.70
N PHE A 84 0.76 -3.75 1.92
CA PHE A 84 1.26 -4.32 3.16
C PHE A 84 2.56 -3.64 3.57
N ASP A 85 2.88 -3.66 4.86
CA ASP A 85 4.20 -3.31 5.34
C ASP A 85 5.21 -4.42 4.99
N GLY A 86 6.43 -4.02 4.69
CA GLY A 86 7.53 -4.90 4.30
C GLY A 86 8.48 -5.22 5.44
N ASP A 87 8.01 -5.18 6.70
CA ASP A 87 8.78 -5.37 7.92
C ASP A 87 8.83 -6.83 8.42
N ALA A 88 8.30 -7.77 7.63
CA ALA A 88 8.28 -9.17 8.00
C ALA A 88 9.67 -9.82 7.95
N ASP A 89 10.03 -10.61 8.96
CA ASP A 89 11.31 -11.35 9.00
C ASP A 89 11.34 -12.53 8.01
N LYS A 90 10.19 -13.18 7.81
CA LYS A 90 10.05 -14.42 7.03
C LYS A 90 8.77 -14.41 6.19
N PHE A 91 8.79 -15.12 5.06
CA PHE A 91 7.60 -15.36 4.25
C PHE A 91 7.76 -16.65 3.44
N PRO A 92 6.75 -17.54 3.42
CA PRO A 92 5.54 -17.58 4.27
C PRO A 92 5.83 -17.76 5.76
N ALA A 93 4.85 -17.49 6.63
CA ALA A 93 5.00 -17.72 8.06
C ALA A 93 5.35 -19.19 8.36
N GLY A 94 6.44 -19.41 9.11
CA GLY A 94 6.93 -20.74 9.45
C GLY A 94 7.86 -21.40 8.41
N ALA A 95 8.14 -20.74 7.28
CA ALA A 95 9.19 -21.14 6.35
C ALA A 95 10.59 -20.80 6.89
N ASN A 96 11.61 -21.43 6.32
CA ASN A 96 13.02 -21.12 6.66
C ASN A 96 13.61 -19.97 5.82
N SER A 97 12.87 -19.52 4.79
CA SER A 97 13.29 -18.41 3.92
C SER A 97 13.10 -17.05 4.60
N SER A 98 14.10 -16.18 4.47
CA SER A 98 13.96 -14.77 4.84
C SER A 98 12.93 -14.07 3.96
N PHE A 99 12.32 -13.01 4.49
CA PHE A 99 11.37 -12.20 3.74
C PHE A 99 12.05 -11.47 2.57
N CYS A 100 11.37 -11.51 1.43
CA CYS A 100 11.67 -10.69 0.27
C CYS A 100 10.35 -10.16 -0.30
N ALA A 101 10.13 -8.86 -0.24
CA ALA A 101 8.89 -8.20 -0.67
C ALA A 101 8.52 -8.57 -2.11
N THR A 102 9.48 -8.58 -3.04
CA THR A 102 9.24 -8.95 -4.43
C THR A 102 8.81 -10.41 -4.59
N THR A 103 9.46 -11.32 -3.88
CA THR A 103 9.12 -12.75 -3.92
C THR A 103 7.75 -13.00 -3.30
N ALA A 104 7.46 -12.37 -2.17
CA ALA A 104 6.16 -12.45 -1.51
C ALA A 104 5.04 -11.92 -2.41
N ALA A 105 5.20 -10.73 -3.00
CA ALA A 105 4.22 -10.15 -3.91
C ALA A 105 3.96 -11.04 -5.12
N ARG A 106 5.02 -11.57 -5.76
CA ARG A 106 4.90 -12.49 -6.91
C ARG A 106 4.13 -13.76 -6.56
N SER A 107 4.45 -14.38 -5.43
CA SER A 107 3.78 -15.63 -5.03
C SER A 107 2.32 -15.39 -4.65
N MET A 108 2.00 -14.28 -3.98
CA MET A 108 0.62 -13.89 -3.67
C MET A 108 -0.19 -13.55 -4.93
N ALA A 109 0.40 -12.83 -5.89
CA ALA A 109 -0.23 -12.52 -7.16
C ALA A 109 -0.46 -13.79 -8.01
N ALA A 110 0.50 -14.70 -8.07
CA ALA A 110 0.36 -15.98 -8.77
C ALA A 110 -0.75 -16.85 -8.16
N ALA A 111 -0.80 -16.96 -6.82
CA ALA A 111 -1.86 -17.72 -6.14
C ALA A 111 -3.26 -17.12 -6.43
N ALA A 112 -3.38 -15.81 -6.57
CA ALA A 112 -4.64 -15.12 -6.82
C ALA A 112 -5.30 -15.47 -8.16
N ALA A 113 -4.56 -16.03 -9.12
CA ALA A 113 -5.12 -16.53 -10.37
C ALA A 113 -6.22 -17.60 -10.14
N GLN A 114 -6.13 -18.34 -9.03
CA GLN A 114 -7.14 -19.34 -8.63
C GLN A 114 -8.52 -18.72 -8.36
N VAL A 115 -8.60 -17.45 -8.02
CA VAL A 115 -9.84 -16.73 -7.75
C VAL A 115 -10.18 -15.70 -8.84
N GLY A 116 -9.49 -15.74 -9.97
CA GLY A 116 -9.81 -14.95 -11.16
C GLY A 116 -9.03 -13.66 -11.31
N ALA A 117 -7.99 -13.40 -10.51
CA ALA A 117 -7.08 -12.29 -10.76
C ALA A 117 -6.45 -12.40 -12.17
N GLY A 118 -6.37 -11.27 -12.89
CA GLY A 118 -5.92 -11.22 -14.28
C GLY A 118 -6.93 -11.70 -15.32
N ARG A 119 -8.15 -12.11 -14.91
CA ARG A 119 -9.24 -12.53 -15.81
C ARG A 119 -10.57 -11.83 -15.50
N ASN A 120 -10.91 -11.69 -14.24
CA ASN A 120 -12.20 -11.14 -13.79
C ASN A 120 -12.02 -9.77 -13.10
N PHE A 121 -10.84 -9.49 -12.61
CA PHE A 121 -10.43 -8.24 -11.99
C PHE A 121 -8.91 -8.09 -12.05
N SER A 122 -8.44 -6.85 -12.08
CA SER A 122 -7.01 -6.56 -11.93
C SER A 122 -6.57 -6.71 -10.48
N LEU A 123 -5.35 -7.19 -10.26
CA LEU A 123 -4.74 -7.28 -8.93
C LEU A 123 -3.33 -6.69 -8.94
N ALA A 124 -3.00 -5.90 -7.93
CA ALA A 124 -1.63 -5.56 -7.59
C ALA A 124 -1.36 -5.82 -6.11
N VAL A 125 -0.19 -6.39 -5.82
CA VAL A 125 0.31 -6.62 -4.46
C VAL A 125 1.55 -5.77 -4.27
N VAL A 126 1.51 -4.83 -3.35
CA VAL A 126 2.57 -3.86 -3.08
C VAL A 126 2.97 -3.94 -1.62
N PHE A 127 4.27 -3.97 -1.38
CA PHE A 127 4.84 -3.84 -0.04
C PHE A 127 5.48 -2.48 0.12
N ALA A 128 5.06 -1.71 1.13
CA ALA A 128 5.79 -0.52 1.57
C ALA A 128 7.09 -0.97 2.25
N CYS A 129 8.23 -0.45 1.82
CA CYS A 129 9.52 -0.80 2.42
C CYS A 129 10.06 0.38 3.26
N VAL A 130 10.16 0.21 4.58
CA VAL A 130 9.80 -0.99 5.36
C VAL A 130 8.34 -0.91 5.79
N GLU A 131 7.81 0.29 5.99
CA GLU A 131 6.48 0.63 6.54
C GLU A 131 5.82 1.71 5.67
N TYR A 132 4.51 1.89 5.80
CA TYR A 132 3.76 2.95 5.13
C TYR A 132 4.35 4.35 5.41
N GLU A 133 4.82 4.58 6.63
CA GLU A 133 5.45 5.82 7.06
C GLU A 133 6.68 6.20 6.22
N SER A 134 7.36 5.25 5.63
CA SER A 134 8.49 5.51 4.72
C SER A 134 8.07 6.39 3.53
N TRP A 135 6.87 6.23 3.02
CA TRP A 135 6.33 7.05 1.94
C TRP A 135 6.02 8.49 2.41
N ILE A 136 5.48 8.63 3.63
CA ILE A 136 5.24 9.95 4.24
C ILE A 136 6.56 10.70 4.44
N ILE A 137 7.58 10.00 4.97
CA ILE A 137 8.89 10.59 5.24
C ILE A 137 9.61 10.97 3.95
N ALA A 138 9.45 10.20 2.89
CA ALA A 138 9.98 10.57 1.57
C ALA A 138 9.46 11.93 1.10
N GLY A 139 8.24 12.29 1.47
CA GLY A 139 7.64 13.60 1.20
C GLY A 139 7.75 14.61 2.34
N ALA A 140 8.51 14.32 3.40
CA ALA A 140 8.53 15.09 4.63
C ALA A 140 8.94 16.56 4.44
N GLU A 141 9.81 16.85 3.47
CA GLU A 141 10.18 18.24 3.11
C GLU A 141 8.94 19.07 2.76
N SER A 142 7.93 18.47 2.15
CA SER A 142 6.67 19.15 1.83
C SER A 142 5.77 19.35 3.04
N LEU A 143 6.06 18.73 4.16
CA LEU A 143 5.31 18.82 5.43
C LEU A 143 5.96 19.80 6.43
N ALA A 144 7.21 20.19 6.19
CA ALA A 144 7.96 21.08 7.07
C ALA A 144 7.26 22.44 7.24
N GLY A 145 7.11 22.87 8.50
CA GLY A 145 6.44 24.12 8.85
C GLY A 145 4.92 24.14 8.66
N LYS A 146 4.31 23.01 8.28
CA LYS A 146 2.85 22.86 8.26
C LYS A 146 2.31 22.43 9.61
N SER A 147 1.00 22.60 9.79
CA SER A 147 0.27 22.16 10.98
C SER A 147 -0.91 21.28 10.58
N PHE A 148 -1.30 20.38 11.47
CA PHE A 148 -2.57 19.68 11.40
C PHE A 148 -3.75 20.66 11.58
N ARG A 149 -4.96 20.21 11.26
CA ARG A 149 -6.18 21.00 11.43
C ARG A 149 -6.44 21.43 12.88
N ASP A 150 -5.95 20.66 13.85
CA ASP A 150 -6.02 20.96 15.29
C ASP A 150 -4.94 21.95 15.77
N GLY A 151 -4.12 22.48 14.86
CA GLY A 151 -3.06 23.45 15.14
C GLY A 151 -1.74 22.82 15.58
N ARG A 152 -1.66 21.50 15.81
CA ARG A 152 -0.39 20.84 16.14
C ARG A 152 0.60 20.98 14.98
N PRO A 153 1.88 21.34 15.24
CA PRO A 153 2.89 21.34 14.19
C PRO A 153 3.12 19.91 13.68
N ILE A 154 3.37 19.77 12.37
CA ILE A 154 3.70 18.48 11.77
C ILE A 154 5.20 18.22 11.90
N LEU A 155 6.01 19.05 11.24
CA LEU A 155 7.47 18.94 11.29
C LEU A 155 8.07 20.35 11.45
N PRO A 156 9.18 20.50 12.19
CA PRO A 156 9.91 21.76 12.26
C PRO A 156 10.34 22.28 10.88
N ARG A 157 10.40 23.61 10.71
CA ARG A 157 10.84 24.23 9.44
C ARG A 157 12.32 24.00 9.15
N ASP A 158 13.12 23.93 10.19
CA ASP A 158 14.56 23.78 10.17
C ASP A 158 15.02 22.33 10.32
N LEU A 159 14.09 21.38 10.18
CA LEU A 159 14.41 19.97 10.26
C LEU A 159 15.35 19.57 9.14
N VAL A 160 16.50 19.03 9.52
CA VAL A 160 17.45 18.44 8.57
C VAL A 160 16.94 17.04 8.17
N PHE A 161 16.62 16.87 6.91
CA PHE A 161 16.16 15.59 6.39
C PHE A 161 17.36 14.69 6.08
N PRO A 162 17.28 13.40 6.40
CA PRO A 162 18.34 12.47 6.08
C PRO A 162 18.55 12.41 4.56
N ALA A 163 19.82 12.43 4.15
CA ALA A 163 20.18 12.15 2.77
C ALA A 163 19.86 10.70 2.43
N GLY A 164 18.99 10.48 1.48
CA GLY A 164 18.53 9.15 1.07
C GLY A 164 17.12 8.83 1.52
N ALA A 165 16.61 7.71 1.00
CA ALA A 165 15.28 7.23 1.34
C ALA A 165 15.29 6.62 2.76
N PRO A 166 14.39 7.00 3.64
CA PRO A 166 14.27 6.38 4.96
C PRO A 166 13.60 5.01 4.80
N GLU A 167 14.40 4.01 4.45
CA GLU A 167 13.91 2.63 4.30
C GLU A 167 13.84 1.88 5.64
N SER A 168 14.26 2.49 6.75
CA SER A 168 14.21 1.86 8.07
C SER A 168 13.62 2.79 9.13
N HIS A 169 12.73 2.24 9.96
CA HIS A 169 12.19 2.90 11.14
C HIS A 169 11.36 4.17 10.90
N GLY A 170 10.53 4.18 9.85
CA GLY A 170 9.69 5.32 9.49
C GLY A 170 8.79 5.78 10.64
N LYS A 171 8.12 4.86 11.30
CA LYS A 171 7.27 5.15 12.46
C LYS A 171 8.04 5.83 13.59
N ARG A 172 9.20 5.28 13.98
CA ARG A 172 10.06 5.87 15.02
C ARG A 172 10.55 7.25 14.65
N TRP A 173 10.87 7.47 13.36
CA TRP A 173 11.28 8.77 12.89
C TRP A 173 10.15 9.81 13.04
N LEU A 174 8.92 9.45 12.67
CA LEU A 174 7.75 10.32 12.86
C LEU A 174 7.46 10.54 14.35
N GLU A 175 7.52 9.53 15.19
CA GLU A 175 7.37 9.65 16.65
C GLU A 175 8.37 10.65 17.26
N LYS A 176 9.59 10.68 16.74
CA LYS A 176 10.65 11.60 17.19
C LYS A 176 10.45 13.04 16.69
N ASN A 177 10.02 13.23 15.45
CA ASN A 177 10.07 14.53 14.78
C ASN A 177 8.68 15.19 14.60
N CYS A 178 7.60 14.43 14.72
CA CYS A 178 6.23 14.92 14.68
C CYS A 178 5.61 14.83 16.10
N PRO A 179 5.42 15.94 16.81
CA PRO A 179 4.99 15.92 18.20
C PRO A 179 3.69 15.15 18.41
N GLY A 180 3.74 14.11 19.25
CA GLY A 180 2.60 13.29 19.60
C GLY A 180 2.00 12.49 18.42
N TYR A 181 2.82 12.11 17.44
CA TYR A 181 2.42 11.26 16.32
C TYR A 181 1.73 9.97 16.79
N ARG A 182 0.61 9.65 16.14
CA ARG A 182 -0.13 8.40 16.31
C ARG A 182 -0.60 7.90 14.95
N PRO A 183 -0.19 6.70 14.48
CA PRO A 183 -0.54 6.19 13.15
C PRO A 183 -2.04 6.27 12.84
N THR A 184 -2.89 5.80 13.75
CA THR A 184 -4.34 5.77 13.56
C THR A 184 -5.01 7.14 13.42
N ARG A 185 -4.39 8.20 13.96
CA ARG A 185 -4.89 9.57 13.90
C ARG A 185 -4.25 10.37 12.77
N ASP A 186 -2.94 10.21 12.59
CA ASP A 186 -2.13 11.17 11.86
C ASP A 186 -1.71 10.70 10.45
N GLN A 187 -1.71 9.38 10.16
CA GLN A 187 -1.35 8.89 8.82
C GLN A 187 -2.23 9.49 7.71
N ARG A 188 -3.55 9.51 7.91
CA ARG A 188 -4.47 10.09 6.92
C ARG A 188 -4.21 11.58 6.66
N PRO A 189 -4.21 12.49 7.67
CA PRO A 189 -3.94 13.90 7.41
C PRO A 189 -2.53 14.16 6.87
N LEU A 190 -1.51 13.38 7.26
CA LEU A 190 -0.19 13.48 6.66
C LEU A 190 -0.22 13.10 5.18
N THR A 191 -0.95 12.05 4.82
CA THR A 191 -1.15 11.63 3.44
C THR A 191 -1.91 12.68 2.62
N GLU A 192 -2.89 13.36 3.21
CA GLU A 192 -3.59 14.48 2.57
C GLU A 192 -2.64 15.63 2.23
N LEU A 193 -1.69 15.94 3.10
CA LEU A 193 -0.82 17.12 3.04
C LEU A 193 0.49 16.91 2.30
N VAL A 194 1.00 15.68 2.23
CA VAL A 194 2.28 15.36 1.56
C VAL A 194 2.20 15.62 0.06
N ASP A 195 3.25 16.21 -0.52
CA ASP A 195 3.36 16.37 -1.97
C ASP A 195 3.95 15.11 -2.61
N LEU A 196 3.16 14.43 -3.46
CA LEU A 196 3.57 13.18 -4.09
C LEU A 196 4.72 13.37 -5.11
N ARG A 197 4.90 14.57 -5.66
CA ARG A 197 6.05 14.87 -6.52
C ARG A 197 7.35 14.79 -5.73
N VAL A 198 7.34 15.28 -4.48
CA VAL A 198 8.50 15.17 -3.58
C VAL A 198 8.77 13.70 -3.25
N VAL A 199 7.74 12.91 -2.96
CA VAL A 199 7.86 11.47 -2.71
C VAL A 199 8.49 10.73 -3.91
N ARG A 200 8.01 11.00 -5.14
CA ARG A 200 8.54 10.39 -6.37
C ARG A 200 10.01 10.74 -6.60
N ASN A 201 10.40 11.99 -6.34
CA ASN A 201 11.76 12.46 -6.52
C ASN A 201 12.78 11.76 -5.59
N LYS A 202 12.33 11.19 -4.47
CA LYS A 202 13.19 10.36 -3.59
C LYS A 202 13.49 8.97 -4.16
N GLY A 203 12.78 8.53 -5.19
CA GLY A 203 13.07 7.29 -5.90
C GLY A 203 12.83 6.01 -5.10
N LEU A 204 11.94 6.02 -4.10
CA LEU A 204 11.56 4.84 -3.34
C LEU A 204 10.98 3.75 -4.26
N ARG A 205 11.63 2.60 -4.34
CA ARG A 205 11.18 1.48 -5.20
C ARG A 205 9.77 1.04 -4.89
N SER A 206 9.42 0.97 -3.60
CA SER A 206 8.08 0.55 -3.16
C SER A 206 7.00 1.56 -3.56
N PHE A 207 7.28 2.87 -3.48
CA PHE A 207 6.34 3.90 -3.94
C PHE A 207 6.22 3.91 -5.47
N SER A 208 7.33 3.82 -6.18
CA SER A 208 7.32 3.70 -7.65
C SER A 208 6.52 2.46 -8.10
N ARG A 209 6.60 1.36 -7.33
CA ARG A 209 5.80 0.17 -7.60
C ARG A 209 4.31 0.40 -7.41
N LEU A 210 3.90 1.11 -6.34
CA LEU A 210 2.52 1.51 -6.13
C LEU A 210 1.99 2.40 -7.27
N ASP A 211 2.75 3.43 -7.62
CA ASP A 211 2.38 4.39 -8.67
C ASP A 211 2.21 3.68 -10.02
N HIS A 212 3.16 2.81 -10.38
CA HIS A 212 3.10 1.99 -11.59
C HIS A 212 1.97 0.95 -11.58
N ALA A 213 1.67 0.36 -10.42
CA ALA A 213 0.55 -0.57 -10.29
C ALA A 213 -0.79 0.11 -10.60
N ILE A 214 -0.96 1.35 -10.14
CA ILE A 214 -2.16 2.15 -10.45
C ILE A 214 -2.21 2.48 -11.96
N ASP A 215 -1.09 2.83 -12.59
CA ASP A 215 -1.03 3.04 -14.05
C ASP A 215 -1.45 1.79 -14.82
N GLN A 216 -0.88 0.64 -14.47
CA GLN A 216 -1.22 -0.62 -15.12
C GLN A 216 -2.72 -0.97 -14.97
N MET A 217 -3.31 -0.68 -13.79
CA MET A 217 -4.75 -0.88 -13.60
C MET A 217 -5.60 0.08 -14.43
N LEU A 218 -5.18 1.33 -14.58
CA LEU A 218 -5.85 2.33 -15.43
C LEU A 218 -5.79 1.92 -16.89
N ASP A 219 -4.65 1.44 -17.37
CA ASP A 219 -4.49 0.95 -18.74
C ASP A 219 -5.35 -0.28 -18.97
N ALA A 220 -5.38 -1.22 -18.01
CA ALA A 220 -6.24 -2.40 -18.10
C ALA A 220 -7.72 -2.03 -18.19
N VAL A 221 -8.18 -1.06 -17.37
CA VAL A 221 -9.57 -0.55 -17.45
C VAL A 221 -9.85 0.11 -18.78
N GLY A 222 -8.89 0.86 -19.32
CA GLY A 222 -9.02 1.52 -20.64
C GLY A 222 -9.09 0.53 -21.80
N ASN A 223 -8.41 -0.59 -21.69
CA ASN A 223 -8.34 -1.65 -22.70
C ASN A 223 -9.35 -2.79 -22.45
N GLU A 224 -10.27 -2.63 -21.50
CA GLU A 224 -11.23 -3.65 -21.07
C GLU A 224 -10.56 -5.00 -20.73
N SER A 225 -9.37 -4.95 -20.18
CA SER A 225 -8.55 -6.10 -19.81
C SER A 225 -8.30 -6.14 -18.29
N PHE A 226 -7.65 -7.20 -17.84
CA PHE A 226 -7.28 -7.36 -16.43
C PHE A 226 -5.83 -7.83 -16.31
N ILE A 227 -5.17 -7.37 -15.25
CA ILE A 227 -3.78 -7.72 -14.92
C ILE A 227 -3.69 -8.38 -13.54
N SER A 228 -2.67 -9.18 -13.33
CA SER A 228 -2.25 -9.62 -12.00
C SER A 228 -0.73 -9.40 -11.88
N THR A 229 -0.32 -8.50 -10.99
CA THR A 229 1.04 -8.00 -10.93
C THR A 229 1.53 -7.93 -9.48
N PRO A 230 2.82 -8.29 -9.24
CA PRO A 230 3.46 -8.14 -7.93
C PRO A 230 3.71 -6.71 -7.59
#